data_76b50313086093567039649ca7238460
#
_entry.id   76b50313086093567039649ca7238460
#
_cell.length_a   1.000
_cell.length_b   1.000
_cell.length_c   1.000
_cell.angle_alpha   90.00
_cell.angle_beta   90.00
_cell.angle_gamma   90.00
#
_symmetry.space_group_name_H-M   'P 1'
#
loop_
_entity.id
_entity.type
_entity.pdbx_description
1 polymer ?
#
loop_
_entity_poly.entity_id
_entity_poly.type
_entity_poly.pdbx_seq_one_letter_code
_entity_poly.pdbx_strand_id
1 'polypeptide(L)'
;SDGNVTVFKMEDVTIIAPAASESIRYAKENDLKYKMIGPEDTDFNEENYLYGTVGDGDWYFDKRTGALSTNATNVGTKQGFYFTNGQLWKYMQAGVRSVHLLNGVKNLGEIFAGITTLEQVTATETLTNINSGAFAGCTGLKSVSLPAVTKIGANSFADCTALQTVDLPLAATISDHAFQNCTALQFLTLPAVTKITSTAFAGCTGLTNLTLGKGAAVIDDRAFTDCKALTNLDLGSTVS
;
A
#
# COMPACT_ATOMS: atom_id res chain seq x y z
N SER A 1 -38.38 -32.39 -16.89
CA SER A 1 -37.02 -31.90 -16.67
C SER A 1 -36.90 -31.39 -15.24
N ASP A 2 -36.40 -32.30 -14.38
CA ASP A 2 -36.28 -32.03 -12.95
C ASP A 2 -35.16 -31.03 -12.71
N GLY A 3 -35.56 -29.83 -12.30
CA GLY A 3 -34.64 -28.82 -11.84
C GLY A 3 -34.06 -29.24 -10.49
N ASN A 4 -32.97 -29.99 -10.52
CA ASN A 4 -32.16 -30.24 -9.32
C ASN A 4 -31.52 -28.92 -8.90
N VAL A 5 -32.15 -28.22 -7.98
CA VAL A 5 -31.52 -27.16 -7.21
C VAL A 5 -30.52 -27.84 -6.27
N THR A 6 -29.25 -27.79 -6.63
CA THR A 6 -28.18 -28.19 -5.72
C THR A 6 -28.15 -27.18 -4.58
N VAL A 7 -28.77 -27.52 -3.47
CA VAL A 7 -28.68 -26.73 -2.23
C VAL A 7 -27.28 -26.96 -1.69
N PHE A 8 -26.37 -26.03 -1.91
CA PHE A 8 -25.10 -26.02 -1.19
C PHE A 8 -25.38 -25.76 0.28
N LYS A 9 -24.92 -26.66 1.15
CA LYS A 9 -24.88 -26.36 2.58
C LYS A 9 -23.86 -25.24 2.78
N MET A 10 -24.34 -24.07 3.15
CA MET A 10 -23.54 -22.84 3.30
C MET A 10 -22.77 -22.79 4.65
N GLU A 11 -22.67 -23.89 5.38
CA GLU A 11 -22.06 -23.94 6.73
C GLU A 11 -20.58 -23.54 6.74
N ASP A 12 -19.86 -23.68 5.62
CA ASP A 12 -18.44 -23.37 5.50
C ASP A 12 -18.13 -22.12 4.63
N VAL A 13 -19.16 -21.43 4.14
CA VAL A 13 -18.98 -20.23 3.33
C VAL A 13 -18.96 -19.00 4.23
N THR A 14 -17.90 -18.20 4.12
CA THR A 14 -17.84 -16.86 4.73
C THR A 14 -18.10 -15.81 3.67
N ILE A 15 -19.16 -15.04 3.82
CA ILE A 15 -19.45 -13.90 2.94
C ILE A 15 -18.54 -12.75 3.34
N ILE A 16 -17.73 -12.29 2.41
CA ILE A 16 -16.84 -11.15 2.58
C ILE A 16 -17.33 -10.03 1.67
N ALA A 17 -17.79 -8.94 2.25
CA ALA A 17 -18.33 -7.82 1.49
C ALA A 17 -18.31 -6.53 2.33
N PRO A 18 -18.47 -5.35 1.71
CA PRO A 18 -18.66 -4.10 2.45
C PRO A 18 -19.83 -4.15 3.43
N ALA A 19 -19.69 -3.47 4.55
CA ALA A 19 -20.61 -3.56 5.71
C ALA A 19 -22.07 -3.36 5.36
N ALA A 20 -22.39 -2.42 4.46
CA ALA A 20 -23.76 -2.09 4.05
C ALA A 20 -24.20 -2.80 2.77
N SER A 21 -23.44 -3.78 2.27
CA SER A 21 -23.83 -4.51 1.06
C SER A 21 -25.03 -5.41 1.29
N GLU A 22 -25.79 -5.65 0.22
CA GLU A 22 -26.88 -6.65 0.19
C GLU A 22 -26.38 -8.03 0.66
N SER A 23 -25.15 -8.41 0.32
CA SER A 23 -24.53 -9.68 0.72
C SER A 23 -24.35 -9.78 2.21
N ILE A 24 -23.91 -8.71 2.90
CA ILE A 24 -23.78 -8.68 4.36
C ILE A 24 -25.16 -8.64 5.02
N ARG A 25 -26.11 -7.88 4.47
CA ARG A 25 -27.49 -7.88 4.94
C ARG A 25 -28.07 -9.29 4.87
N TYR A 26 -27.95 -9.95 3.72
CA TYR A 26 -28.41 -11.32 3.53
C TYR A 26 -27.74 -12.30 4.51
N ALA A 27 -26.43 -12.17 4.72
CA ALA A 27 -25.69 -13.01 5.66
C ALA A 27 -26.20 -12.85 7.11
N LYS A 28 -26.42 -11.60 7.55
CA LYS A 28 -26.96 -11.29 8.88
C LYS A 28 -28.39 -11.86 9.07
N GLU A 29 -29.25 -11.67 8.08
CA GLU A 29 -30.64 -12.13 8.10
C GLU A 29 -30.77 -13.67 8.11
N ASN A 30 -29.74 -14.38 7.59
CA ASN A 30 -29.74 -15.85 7.48
C ASN A 30 -28.71 -16.51 8.42
N ASP A 31 -28.16 -15.79 9.38
CA ASP A 31 -27.17 -16.30 10.37
C ASP A 31 -25.94 -16.98 9.72
N LEU A 32 -25.50 -16.45 8.57
CA LEU A 32 -24.33 -16.95 7.86
C LEU A 32 -23.04 -16.28 8.36
N LYS A 33 -21.92 -16.99 8.24
CA LYS A 33 -20.61 -16.38 8.53
C LYS A 33 -20.36 -15.23 7.54
N TYR A 34 -19.94 -14.10 8.05
CA TYR A 34 -19.59 -12.95 7.21
C TYR A 34 -18.40 -12.18 7.80
N LYS A 35 -17.68 -11.50 6.92
CA LYS A 35 -16.60 -10.57 7.26
C LYS A 35 -16.81 -9.26 6.49
N MET A 36 -16.94 -8.19 7.24
CA MET A 36 -17.03 -6.86 6.64
C MET A 36 -15.66 -6.38 6.20
N ILE A 37 -15.60 -5.78 5.02
CA ILE A 37 -14.44 -5.05 4.51
C ILE A 37 -14.81 -3.58 4.36
N GLY A 38 -13.87 -2.71 4.73
CA GLY A 38 -14.06 -1.27 4.66
C GLY A 38 -14.74 -0.66 5.89
N PRO A 39 -14.97 0.64 5.84
CA PRO A 39 -15.65 1.34 6.92
C PRO A 39 -17.07 0.79 7.11
N GLU A 40 -17.55 0.81 8.34
CA GLU A 40 -18.96 0.59 8.66
C GLU A 40 -19.79 1.78 8.17
N ASP A 41 -19.91 1.90 6.86
CA ASP A 41 -20.68 2.97 6.21
C ASP A 41 -22.09 2.48 5.97
N THR A 42 -23.05 3.09 6.65
CA THR A 42 -24.50 2.81 6.49
C THR A 42 -25.04 3.32 5.15
N ASP A 43 -24.29 4.21 4.48
CA ASP A 43 -24.65 4.81 3.20
C ASP A 43 -24.07 4.05 1.99
N PHE A 44 -23.58 2.81 2.21
CA PHE A 44 -23.04 1.99 1.14
C PHE A 44 -24.14 1.71 0.08
N ASN A 45 -23.91 2.19 -1.12
CA ASN A 45 -24.74 1.93 -2.29
C ASN A 45 -23.89 1.99 -3.57
N GLU A 46 -24.39 1.44 -4.68
CA GLU A 46 -23.68 1.42 -5.97
C GLU A 46 -23.48 2.81 -6.58
N GLU A 47 -24.22 3.80 -6.15
CA GLU A 47 -24.01 5.19 -6.56
C GLU A 47 -22.69 5.73 -6.02
N ASN A 48 -22.39 5.43 -4.74
CA ASN A 48 -21.22 5.94 -4.02
C ASN A 48 -20.02 5.03 -4.13
N TYR A 49 -20.20 3.72 -4.37
CA TYR A 49 -19.12 2.74 -4.36
C TYR A 49 -19.01 1.94 -5.66
N LEU A 50 -17.79 1.58 -6.01
CA LEU A 50 -17.48 0.48 -6.91
C LEU A 50 -16.83 -0.63 -6.09
N TYR A 51 -17.18 -1.87 -6.36
CA TYR A 51 -16.62 -3.02 -5.65
C TYR A 51 -16.58 -4.26 -6.53
N GLY A 52 -15.80 -5.23 -6.13
CA GLY A 52 -15.68 -6.50 -6.83
C GLY A 52 -14.70 -7.43 -6.17
N THR A 53 -14.55 -8.59 -6.78
CA THR A 53 -13.55 -9.59 -6.38
C THR A 53 -12.38 -9.58 -7.36
N VAL A 54 -11.20 -9.96 -6.87
CA VAL A 54 -10.03 -10.09 -7.70
C VAL A 54 -9.11 -11.16 -7.12
N GLY A 55 -8.85 -12.21 -7.90
CA GLY A 55 -8.07 -13.33 -7.40
C GLY A 55 -8.74 -13.96 -6.18
N ASP A 56 -8.06 -13.92 -5.05
CA ASP A 56 -8.46 -14.48 -3.76
C ASP A 56 -8.99 -13.44 -2.77
N GLY A 57 -9.29 -12.24 -3.23
CA GLY A 57 -9.76 -11.17 -2.35
C GLY A 57 -10.73 -10.20 -3.02
N ASP A 58 -11.13 -9.25 -2.21
CA ASP A 58 -12.10 -8.23 -2.57
C ASP A 58 -11.47 -6.86 -2.62
N TRP A 59 -12.10 -5.98 -3.37
CA TRP A 59 -11.78 -4.56 -3.39
C TRP A 59 -13.04 -3.71 -3.38
N TYR A 60 -12.93 -2.51 -2.85
CA TYR A 60 -13.94 -1.49 -3.01
C TYR A 60 -13.32 -0.09 -3.14
N PHE A 61 -14.01 0.76 -3.86
CA PHE A 61 -13.60 2.13 -4.12
C PHE A 61 -14.75 3.08 -3.80
N ASP A 62 -14.52 3.98 -2.86
CA ASP A 62 -15.45 5.06 -2.52
C ASP A 62 -15.26 6.22 -3.51
N LYS A 63 -16.23 6.44 -4.37
CA LYS A 63 -16.21 7.51 -5.38
C LYS A 63 -16.21 8.91 -4.78
N ARG A 64 -16.74 9.07 -3.56
CA ARG A 64 -16.84 10.37 -2.87
C ARG A 64 -15.48 10.82 -2.35
N THR A 65 -14.72 9.89 -1.79
CA THR A 65 -13.45 10.17 -1.11
C THR A 65 -12.24 9.82 -1.95
N GLY A 66 -12.39 8.96 -2.95
CA GLY A 66 -11.29 8.38 -3.71
C GLY A 66 -10.53 7.31 -2.94
N ALA A 67 -11.11 6.73 -1.91
CA ALA A 67 -10.49 5.68 -1.12
C ALA A 67 -10.65 4.30 -1.79
N LEU A 68 -9.53 3.65 -2.08
CA LEU A 68 -9.47 2.28 -2.57
C LEU A 68 -8.98 1.36 -1.45
N SER A 69 -9.73 0.30 -1.16
CA SER A 69 -9.36 -0.71 -0.18
C SER A 69 -9.39 -2.11 -0.79
N THR A 70 -8.48 -2.98 -0.38
CA THR A 70 -8.42 -4.37 -0.84
C THR A 70 -7.78 -5.28 0.20
N ASN A 71 -8.20 -6.55 0.20
CA ASN A 71 -7.61 -7.63 0.99
C ASN A 71 -7.04 -8.77 0.13
N ALA A 72 -6.99 -8.60 -1.19
CA ALA A 72 -6.41 -9.60 -2.10
C ALA A 72 -4.94 -9.87 -1.78
N THR A 73 -4.55 -11.15 -1.71
CA THR A 73 -3.18 -11.55 -1.32
C THR A 73 -2.11 -10.94 -2.22
N ASN A 74 -2.38 -10.85 -3.53
CA ASN A 74 -1.43 -10.33 -4.51
C ASN A 74 -2.06 -9.16 -5.26
N VAL A 75 -1.61 -7.95 -4.98
CA VAL A 75 -2.12 -6.72 -5.60
C VAL A 75 -1.15 -6.24 -6.67
N GLY A 76 -1.58 -6.24 -7.93
CA GLY A 76 -0.79 -5.74 -9.05
C GLY A 76 0.42 -6.59 -9.45
N THR A 77 0.45 -7.86 -9.07
CA THR A 77 1.46 -8.82 -9.53
C THR A 77 0.97 -9.56 -10.77
N LYS A 78 1.89 -10.22 -11.53
CA LYS A 78 1.53 -11.01 -12.72
C LYS A 78 0.56 -12.16 -12.44
N GLN A 79 0.40 -12.56 -11.18
CA GLN A 79 -0.46 -13.65 -10.72
C GLN A 79 -1.74 -13.15 -10.02
N GLY A 80 -1.85 -11.85 -9.76
CA GLY A 80 -2.97 -11.24 -9.07
C GLY A 80 -3.35 -9.90 -9.67
N PHE A 81 -4.42 -9.37 -9.22
CA PHE A 81 -5.01 -8.06 -9.45
C PHE A 81 -4.69 -7.37 -10.78
N TYR A 82 -5.08 -7.96 -11.89
CA TYR A 82 -5.46 -7.16 -13.04
C TYR A 82 -6.97 -6.96 -12.94
N PHE A 83 -7.41 -5.73 -12.76
CA PHE A 83 -8.81 -5.42 -13.01
C PHE A 83 -9.12 -5.98 -14.39
N THR A 84 -9.92 -7.03 -14.45
CA THR A 84 -10.27 -7.75 -15.68
C THR A 84 -10.95 -6.85 -16.71
N ASN A 85 -11.30 -5.63 -16.30
CA ASN A 85 -11.77 -4.57 -17.16
C ASN A 85 -10.81 -3.35 -17.06
N GLY A 86 -9.86 -3.25 -17.98
CA GLY A 86 -8.90 -2.14 -18.04
C GLY A 86 -9.56 -0.74 -18.12
N GLN A 87 -10.81 -0.65 -18.56
CA GLN A 87 -11.58 0.59 -18.58
C GLN A 87 -11.98 1.01 -17.15
N LEU A 88 -12.40 0.06 -16.32
CA LEU A 88 -12.78 0.35 -14.93
C LEU A 88 -11.57 0.86 -14.13
N TRP A 89 -10.41 0.21 -14.26
CA TRP A 89 -9.20 0.68 -13.61
C TRP A 89 -8.79 2.08 -14.06
N LYS A 90 -8.82 2.33 -15.37
CA LYS A 90 -8.52 3.65 -15.92
C LYS A 90 -9.44 4.74 -15.37
N TYR A 91 -10.72 4.41 -15.19
CA TYR A 91 -11.68 5.33 -14.58
C TYR A 91 -11.37 5.58 -13.10
N MET A 92 -11.13 4.52 -12.33
CA MET A 92 -10.82 4.61 -10.90
C MET A 92 -9.49 5.32 -10.66
N GLN A 93 -8.47 4.99 -11.45
CA GLN A 93 -7.11 5.52 -11.31
C GLN A 93 -7.08 7.05 -11.26
N ALA A 94 -7.91 7.72 -12.06
CA ALA A 94 -8.02 9.18 -12.08
C ALA A 94 -8.59 9.76 -10.78
N GLY A 95 -9.31 8.96 -10.00
CA GLY A 95 -9.98 9.36 -8.76
C GLY A 95 -9.35 8.84 -7.48
N VAL A 96 -8.37 7.91 -7.55
CA VAL A 96 -7.75 7.34 -6.35
C VAL A 96 -6.95 8.39 -5.61
N ARG A 97 -7.31 8.63 -4.35
CA ARG A 97 -6.60 9.56 -3.43
C ARG A 97 -5.96 8.83 -2.26
N SER A 98 -6.56 7.74 -1.80
CA SER A 98 -5.95 6.90 -0.76
C SER A 98 -6.06 5.42 -1.10
N VAL A 99 -5.07 4.66 -0.65
CA VAL A 99 -5.03 3.19 -0.78
C VAL A 99 -4.87 2.58 0.60
N HIS A 100 -5.79 1.67 0.95
CA HIS A 100 -5.79 0.91 2.19
C HIS A 100 -5.61 -0.58 1.88
N LEU A 101 -4.42 -1.10 2.20
CA LEU A 101 -4.07 -2.51 2.01
C LEU A 101 -4.43 -3.27 3.27
N LEU A 102 -5.57 -3.98 3.23
CA LEU A 102 -6.17 -4.64 4.38
C LEU A 102 -5.50 -5.98 4.69
N ASN A 103 -5.93 -6.62 5.80
CA ASN A 103 -5.44 -7.95 6.17
C ASN A 103 -5.66 -8.95 5.04
N GLY A 104 -4.60 -9.68 4.68
CA GLY A 104 -4.57 -10.60 3.56
C GLY A 104 -3.56 -10.19 2.49
N VAL A 105 -3.34 -8.89 2.27
CA VAL A 105 -2.36 -8.42 1.28
C VAL A 105 -0.95 -8.80 1.73
N LYS A 106 -0.23 -9.54 0.88
CA LYS A 106 1.15 -9.99 1.13
C LYS A 106 2.13 -9.42 0.11
N ASN A 107 1.69 -9.22 -1.12
CA ASN A 107 2.53 -8.75 -2.21
C ASN A 107 1.86 -7.57 -2.92
N LEU A 108 2.65 -6.55 -3.21
CA LEU A 108 2.21 -5.36 -3.92
C LEU A 108 3.12 -5.13 -5.13
N GLY A 109 2.54 -5.17 -6.33
CA GLY A 109 3.21 -4.87 -7.59
C GLY A 109 3.06 -3.42 -8.02
N GLU A 110 3.29 -3.14 -9.31
CA GLU A 110 3.40 -1.79 -9.88
C GLU A 110 2.06 -1.10 -10.19
N ILE A 111 0.93 -1.67 -9.75
CA ILE A 111 -0.40 -1.20 -10.19
C ILE A 111 -0.71 0.25 -9.83
N PHE A 112 -0.07 0.79 -8.80
CA PHE A 112 -0.28 2.17 -8.36
C PHE A 112 0.74 3.15 -8.92
N ALA A 113 1.69 2.68 -9.74
CA ALA A 113 2.69 3.56 -10.34
C ALA A 113 2.03 4.67 -11.19
N GLY A 114 2.53 5.89 -11.05
CA GLY A 114 2.07 7.05 -11.82
C GLY A 114 0.71 7.62 -11.43
N ILE A 115 0.09 7.17 -10.34
CA ILE A 115 -1.16 7.76 -9.86
C ILE A 115 -0.86 9.09 -9.16
N THR A 116 -0.91 10.18 -9.93
CA THR A 116 -0.55 11.52 -9.45
C THR A 116 -1.55 12.09 -8.44
N THR A 117 -2.77 11.57 -8.39
CA THR A 117 -3.82 11.95 -7.44
C THR A 117 -3.72 11.24 -6.11
N LEU A 118 -2.91 10.17 -6.00
CA LEU A 118 -2.73 9.41 -4.77
C LEU A 118 -2.03 10.27 -3.72
N GLU A 119 -2.66 10.40 -2.55
CA GLU A 119 -2.17 11.24 -1.45
C GLU A 119 -1.69 10.41 -0.24
N GLN A 120 -2.28 9.23 -0.04
CA GLN A 120 -1.99 8.41 1.14
C GLN A 120 -1.99 6.92 0.83
N VAL A 121 -1.07 6.19 1.45
CA VAL A 121 -1.03 4.72 1.46
C VAL A 121 -0.91 4.23 2.89
N THR A 122 -1.78 3.29 3.26
CA THR A 122 -1.70 2.56 4.54
C THR A 122 -1.79 1.07 4.30
N ALA A 123 -1.14 0.28 5.15
CA ALA A 123 -1.27 -1.17 5.16
C ALA A 123 -1.45 -1.69 6.58
N THR A 124 -2.00 -2.90 6.66
CA THR A 124 -2.02 -3.67 7.91
C THR A 124 -0.76 -4.52 8.05
N GLU A 125 -0.69 -5.32 9.11
CA GLU A 125 0.50 -6.10 9.49
C GLU A 125 0.80 -7.30 8.57
N THR A 126 -0.01 -7.56 7.55
CA THR A 126 0.19 -8.71 6.65
C THR A 126 1.12 -8.43 5.47
N LEU A 127 1.27 -7.15 5.08
CA LEU A 127 2.15 -6.74 3.99
C LEU A 127 3.58 -6.60 4.48
N THR A 128 4.47 -7.49 4.03
CA THR A 128 5.87 -7.52 4.46
C THR A 128 6.86 -6.98 3.42
N ASN A 129 6.45 -6.89 2.16
CA ASN A 129 7.32 -6.44 1.08
C ASN A 129 6.59 -5.48 0.13
N ILE A 130 7.26 -4.42 -0.24
CA ILE A 130 6.89 -3.55 -1.37
C ILE A 130 7.75 -3.96 -2.56
N ASN A 131 7.14 -4.34 -3.68
CA ASN A 131 7.87 -4.71 -4.88
C ASN A 131 8.41 -3.48 -5.63
N SER A 132 9.28 -3.73 -6.60
CA SER A 132 9.87 -2.66 -7.41
C SER A 132 8.78 -1.84 -8.10
N GLY A 133 8.95 -0.52 -8.10
CA GLY A 133 8.09 0.41 -8.82
C GLY A 133 6.66 0.59 -8.28
N ALA A 134 6.30 -0.02 -7.16
CA ALA A 134 4.91 -0.10 -6.69
C ALA A 134 4.16 1.25 -6.68
N PHE A 135 4.82 2.33 -6.29
CA PHE A 135 4.29 3.69 -6.21
C PHE A 135 5.15 4.70 -6.98
N ALA A 136 6.00 4.23 -7.92
CA ALA A 136 6.88 5.12 -8.68
C ALA A 136 6.06 6.21 -9.40
N GLY A 137 6.50 7.46 -9.32
CA GLY A 137 5.83 8.60 -9.99
C GLY A 137 4.50 9.03 -9.36
N CYS A 138 4.16 8.57 -8.16
CA CYS A 138 3.00 9.08 -7.41
C CYS A 138 3.31 10.47 -6.85
N THR A 139 3.36 11.48 -7.73
CA THR A 139 3.83 12.83 -7.39
C THR A 139 2.96 13.55 -6.36
N GLY A 140 1.70 13.12 -6.17
CA GLY A 140 0.78 13.64 -5.14
C GLY A 140 0.89 12.94 -3.78
N LEU A 141 1.64 11.84 -3.67
CA LEU A 141 1.71 11.03 -2.45
C LEU A 141 2.40 11.80 -1.32
N LYS A 142 1.67 12.04 -0.24
CA LYS A 142 2.11 12.83 0.93
C LYS A 142 2.54 11.98 2.11
N SER A 143 1.87 10.83 2.30
CA SER A 143 2.12 9.99 3.46
C SER A 143 2.02 8.51 3.17
N VAL A 144 2.88 7.73 3.83
CA VAL A 144 2.94 6.26 3.77
C VAL A 144 3.07 5.72 5.19
N SER A 145 2.22 4.75 5.57
CA SER A 145 2.35 3.98 6.81
C SER A 145 2.23 2.49 6.52
N LEU A 146 3.34 1.77 6.70
CA LEU A 146 3.51 0.36 6.34
C LEU A 146 4.20 -0.39 7.50
N PRO A 147 3.46 -0.66 8.58
CA PRO A 147 4.02 -1.04 9.89
C PRO A 147 4.77 -2.37 9.89
N ALA A 148 4.44 -3.31 8.99
CA ALA A 148 5.06 -4.64 8.95
C ALA A 148 6.03 -4.84 7.78
N VAL A 149 6.21 -3.82 6.93
CA VAL A 149 7.08 -3.94 5.76
C VAL A 149 8.55 -3.99 6.19
N THR A 150 9.23 -5.05 5.77
CA THR A 150 10.66 -5.28 6.05
C THR A 150 11.55 -4.97 4.85
N LYS A 151 11.00 -5.00 3.64
CA LYS A 151 11.75 -4.74 2.40
C LYS A 151 11.03 -3.75 1.52
N ILE A 152 11.73 -2.68 1.17
CA ILE A 152 11.33 -1.66 0.21
C ILE A 152 12.03 -1.96 -1.11
N GLY A 153 11.27 -2.27 -2.16
CA GLY A 153 11.77 -2.65 -3.48
C GLY A 153 12.39 -1.49 -4.25
N ALA A 154 13.13 -1.81 -5.31
CA ALA A 154 13.77 -0.79 -6.14
C ALA A 154 12.74 0.15 -6.78
N ASN A 155 13.05 1.45 -6.84
CA ASN A 155 12.17 2.48 -7.41
C ASN A 155 10.76 2.57 -6.79
N SER A 156 10.46 1.90 -5.67
CA SER A 156 9.08 1.74 -5.19
C SER A 156 8.38 3.06 -4.85
N PHE A 157 9.11 4.07 -4.42
CA PHE A 157 8.63 5.44 -4.17
C PHE A 157 9.45 6.48 -4.96
N ALA A 158 10.13 6.07 -6.04
CA ALA A 158 10.88 7.01 -6.87
C ALA A 158 9.94 8.10 -7.43
N ASP A 159 10.41 9.34 -7.45
CA ASP A 159 9.66 10.51 -7.94
C ASP A 159 8.35 10.82 -7.19
N CYS A 160 8.19 10.33 -5.95
CA CYS A 160 7.12 10.77 -5.04
C CYS A 160 7.47 12.14 -4.46
N THR A 161 7.41 13.17 -5.31
CA THR A 161 7.95 14.50 -4.98
C THR A 161 7.23 15.22 -3.84
N ALA A 162 5.97 14.87 -3.55
CA ALA A 162 5.20 15.43 -2.43
C ALA A 162 5.33 14.63 -1.13
N LEU A 163 6.11 13.52 -1.09
CA LEU A 163 6.18 12.63 0.06
C LEU A 163 6.86 13.31 1.25
N GLN A 164 6.11 13.49 2.34
CA GLN A 164 6.53 14.19 3.56
C GLN A 164 6.68 13.24 4.74
N THR A 165 5.77 12.29 4.87
CA THR A 165 5.70 11.38 6.03
C THR A 165 5.86 9.93 5.60
N VAL A 166 6.84 9.25 6.19
CA VAL A 166 7.15 7.83 5.94
C VAL A 166 7.29 7.11 7.27
N ASP A 167 6.35 6.20 7.53
CA ASP A 167 6.35 5.33 8.71
C ASP A 167 6.64 3.89 8.30
N LEU A 168 7.88 3.44 8.57
CA LEU A 168 8.45 2.15 8.19
C LEU A 168 9.26 1.55 9.36
N PRO A 169 8.63 1.24 10.49
CA PRO A 169 9.34 0.87 11.71
C PRO A 169 10.15 -0.43 11.60
N LEU A 170 9.78 -1.34 10.69
CA LEU A 170 10.44 -2.64 10.51
C LEU A 170 11.25 -2.75 9.21
N ALA A 171 11.38 -1.69 8.42
CA ALA A 171 12.11 -1.74 7.17
C ALA A 171 13.59 -2.02 7.38
N ALA A 172 14.01 -3.24 7.07
CA ALA A 172 15.39 -3.68 7.18
C ALA A 172 16.23 -3.41 5.92
N THR A 173 15.59 -3.41 4.75
CA THR A 173 16.28 -3.17 3.47
C THR A 173 15.56 -2.09 2.67
N ILE A 174 16.34 -1.07 2.27
CA ILE A 174 15.92 -0.03 1.32
C ILE A 174 16.70 -0.26 0.02
N SER A 175 16.00 -0.65 -1.05
CA SER A 175 16.63 -1.03 -2.33
C SER A 175 16.97 0.18 -3.21
N ASP A 176 17.65 -0.08 -4.33
CA ASP A 176 18.13 0.95 -5.26
C ASP A 176 17.02 1.92 -5.71
N HIS A 177 17.30 3.22 -5.64
CA HIS A 177 16.37 4.28 -6.05
C HIS A 177 15.02 4.28 -5.31
N ALA A 178 14.88 3.55 -4.20
CA ALA A 178 13.57 3.34 -3.54
C ALA A 178 12.85 4.65 -3.20
N PHE A 179 13.56 5.70 -2.79
CA PHE A 179 13.06 7.05 -2.50
C PHE A 179 13.73 8.13 -3.36
N GLN A 180 14.24 7.76 -4.53
CA GLN A 180 14.88 8.73 -5.41
C GLN A 180 13.93 9.91 -5.69
N ASN A 181 14.45 11.16 -5.63
CA ASN A 181 13.69 12.38 -5.88
C ASN A 181 12.47 12.61 -4.99
N CYS A 182 12.40 12.04 -3.78
CA CYS A 182 11.42 12.41 -2.77
C CYS A 182 11.77 13.78 -2.17
N THR A 183 11.56 14.85 -2.94
CA THR A 183 12.09 16.18 -2.64
C THR A 183 11.43 16.88 -1.44
N ALA A 184 10.20 16.49 -1.08
CA ALA A 184 9.49 17.05 0.07
C ALA A 184 9.80 16.33 1.39
N LEU A 185 10.52 15.18 1.36
CA LEU A 185 10.86 14.42 2.55
C LEU A 185 11.91 15.16 3.38
N GLN A 186 11.58 15.58 4.60
CA GLN A 186 12.46 16.36 5.46
C GLN A 186 13.06 15.54 6.59
N PHE A 187 12.28 14.65 7.18
CA PHE A 187 12.67 13.85 8.33
C PHE A 187 12.38 12.38 8.04
N LEU A 188 13.33 11.51 8.33
CA LEU A 188 13.15 10.07 8.16
C LEU A 188 13.79 9.31 9.31
N THR A 189 13.03 8.37 9.87
CA THR A 189 13.52 7.46 10.91
C THR A 189 13.33 6.02 10.44
N LEU A 190 14.42 5.24 10.41
CA LEU A 190 14.48 3.85 9.98
C LEU A 190 15.13 2.99 11.07
N PRO A 191 14.40 2.67 12.15
CA PRO A 191 14.99 2.06 13.35
C PRO A 191 15.47 0.62 13.16
N ALA A 192 14.94 -0.10 12.16
CA ALA A 192 15.28 -1.49 11.88
C ALA A 192 16.21 -1.68 10.68
N VAL A 193 16.63 -0.58 10.02
CA VAL A 193 17.40 -0.70 8.79
C VAL A 193 18.77 -1.31 9.01
N THR A 194 19.10 -2.30 8.17
CA THR A 194 20.41 -2.96 8.13
C THR A 194 21.12 -2.74 6.81
N LYS A 195 20.37 -2.40 5.74
CA LYS A 195 20.95 -2.16 4.42
C LYS A 195 20.22 -1.04 3.67
N ILE A 196 20.99 -0.07 3.19
CA ILE A 196 20.56 0.97 2.25
C ILE A 196 21.43 0.82 1.00
N THR A 197 20.81 0.50 -0.14
CA THR A 197 21.56 0.25 -1.36
C THR A 197 21.79 1.52 -2.19
N SER A 198 22.50 1.39 -3.30
CA SER A 198 22.96 2.51 -4.12
C SER A 198 21.81 3.43 -4.54
N THR A 199 22.04 4.74 -4.44
CA THR A 199 21.08 5.77 -4.87
C THR A 199 19.68 5.74 -4.22
N ALA A 200 19.52 4.97 -3.13
CA ALA A 200 18.21 4.77 -2.47
C ALA A 200 17.48 6.08 -2.15
N PHE A 201 18.20 7.13 -1.75
CA PHE A 201 17.68 8.47 -1.44
C PHE A 201 18.27 9.56 -2.36
N ALA A 202 18.81 9.18 -3.52
CA ALA A 202 19.41 10.17 -4.42
C ALA A 202 18.39 11.27 -4.79
N GLY A 203 18.80 12.53 -4.73
CA GLY A 203 17.93 13.66 -5.06
C GLY A 203 16.86 14.00 -4.02
N CYS A 204 16.91 13.42 -2.81
CA CYS A 204 16.07 13.85 -1.68
C CYS A 204 16.55 15.22 -1.17
N THR A 205 16.37 16.27 -1.98
CA THR A 205 16.93 17.60 -1.72
C THR A 205 16.39 18.29 -0.49
N GLY A 206 15.21 17.88 0.01
CA GLY A 206 14.60 18.39 1.23
C GLY A 206 14.99 17.64 2.51
N LEU A 207 15.67 16.48 2.41
CA LEU A 207 16.00 15.65 3.56
C LEU A 207 17.05 16.34 4.44
N THR A 208 16.63 16.76 5.62
CA THR A 208 17.50 17.45 6.61
C THR A 208 18.00 16.52 7.70
N ASN A 209 17.18 15.57 8.12
CA ASN A 209 17.45 14.69 9.26
C ASN A 209 17.17 13.23 8.90
N LEU A 210 18.15 12.37 9.13
CA LEU A 210 18.02 10.93 9.01
C LEU A 210 18.45 10.26 10.31
N THR A 211 17.56 9.47 10.90
CA THR A 211 17.87 8.66 12.08
C THR A 211 17.78 7.18 11.72
N LEU A 212 18.87 6.45 11.91
CA LEU A 212 18.96 5.00 11.74
C LEU A 212 18.93 4.30 13.10
N GLY A 213 18.55 3.03 13.11
CA GLY A 213 18.59 2.21 14.32
C GLY A 213 20.00 1.76 14.70
N LYS A 214 20.11 1.11 15.85
CA LYS A 214 21.39 0.62 16.42
C LYS A 214 22.03 -0.55 15.66
N GLY A 215 21.50 -0.96 14.52
CA GLY A 215 22.08 -1.99 13.65
C GLY A 215 23.22 -1.39 12.83
N ALA A 216 24.28 -2.15 12.59
CA ALA A 216 25.32 -1.75 11.64
C ALA A 216 24.70 -1.71 10.23
N ALA A 217 24.19 -0.55 9.84
CA ALA A 217 23.66 -0.39 8.50
C ALA A 217 24.80 -0.40 7.48
N VAL A 218 24.69 -1.26 6.48
CA VAL A 218 25.50 -1.15 5.26
C VAL A 218 24.87 -0.09 4.40
N ILE A 219 25.57 1.00 4.18
CA ILE A 219 25.17 2.10 3.32
C ILE A 219 26.06 2.06 2.09
N ASP A 220 25.48 1.74 0.94
CA ASP A 220 26.22 1.68 -0.32
C ASP A 220 26.60 3.10 -0.80
N ASP A 221 27.54 3.16 -1.72
CA ASP A 221 27.96 4.41 -2.34
C ASP A 221 26.75 5.08 -3.04
N ARG A 222 26.79 6.42 -3.10
CA ARG A 222 25.74 7.25 -3.71
C ARG A 222 24.34 7.13 -3.10
N ALA A 223 24.16 6.38 -2.00
CA ALA A 223 22.83 6.24 -1.36
C ALA A 223 22.14 7.58 -1.11
N PHE A 224 22.90 8.64 -0.80
CA PHE A 224 22.44 10.01 -0.51
C PHE A 224 22.97 11.06 -1.50
N THR A 225 23.28 10.66 -2.74
CA THR A 225 23.73 11.61 -3.76
C THR A 225 22.70 12.75 -3.90
N ASP A 226 23.17 13.99 -3.95
CA ASP A 226 22.32 15.19 -4.03
C ASP A 226 21.32 15.42 -2.89
N CYS A 227 21.48 14.79 -1.75
CA CYS A 227 20.77 15.16 -0.52
C CYS A 227 21.36 16.45 0.09
N LYS A 228 21.19 17.57 -0.61
CA LYS A 228 21.90 18.84 -0.33
C LYS A 228 21.52 19.49 1.01
N ALA A 229 20.35 19.16 1.55
CA ALA A 229 19.89 19.69 2.83
C ALA A 229 20.26 18.80 4.03
N LEU A 230 20.88 17.62 3.81
CA LEU A 230 21.15 16.67 4.90
C LEU A 230 22.26 17.22 5.80
N THR A 231 21.86 17.62 7.00
CA THR A 231 22.74 18.23 8.01
C THR A 231 22.83 17.38 9.29
N ASN A 232 21.88 16.48 9.49
CA ASN A 232 21.87 15.63 10.68
C ASN A 232 21.69 14.15 10.27
N LEU A 233 22.71 13.34 10.52
CA LEU A 233 22.70 11.91 10.34
C LEU A 233 23.00 11.22 11.68
N ASP A 234 21.97 10.63 12.28
CA ASP A 234 22.11 9.82 13.49
C ASP A 234 22.17 8.34 13.08
N LEU A 235 23.31 7.70 13.29
CA LEU A 235 23.54 6.29 12.97
C LEU A 235 23.14 5.35 14.11
N GLY A 236 22.44 5.87 15.13
CA GLY A 236 22.04 5.09 16.30
C GLY A 236 23.27 4.62 17.08
N SER A 237 23.84 5.49 17.87
CA SER A 237 25.07 5.20 18.59
C SER A 237 24.98 3.92 19.41
N THR A 238 25.76 2.89 19.06
CA THR A 238 26.28 1.95 20.02
C THR A 238 27.41 2.67 20.76
N VAL A 239 27.09 3.36 21.84
CA VAL A 239 28.13 3.68 22.81
C VAL A 239 28.46 2.36 23.51
N SER A 240 29.52 1.69 23.08
CA SER A 240 30.15 0.62 23.81
C SER A 240 31.08 1.20 24.86
#